data_546426d45f13198114524d8cdc130cbf
#
_entry.id   546426d45f13198114524d8cdc130cbf
#
_cell.length_a   1.000
_cell.length_b   1.000
_cell.length_c   1.000
_cell.angle_alpha   90.00
_cell.angle_beta   90.00
_cell.angle_gamma   90.00
#
_symmetry.space_group_name_H-M   'P 1'
#
loop_
_entity.id
_entity.type
_entity.pdbx_description
1 polymer ?
#
loop_
_entity_poly.entity_id
_entity_poly.type
_entity_poly.pdbx_seq_one_letter_code
_entity_poly.pdbx_strand_id
1 'polypeptide(L)'
;MKRFKKIISFVNNLLGKFRMAVINALTFLFLMLILIGVLSSLFESDEVETEDKILYLEPKGVIVDKAITRDDPFEEFEIFGSSTNQIELEDILKIIDSAGVDDNLKAIYLDVDGLGAYYTSALKIAGALHKARENGKEIIAYTSGLGTTGYLLASQANEIILERDSYGSVRPFGFSRVRQYQKDFFENIKVDMNVYAAGDFKSGPEGYTRNDMSKTDKLAWLEFVTPVWEKYKSLMEAGRGFEAGKIQYIGDNYHLLVSENGGNDNETALAIGLVDKLMTKQEIRNYLIEKFGNEDDDNEGEDKEEEEEDKEEEDEDKEEEDEDKEEEEGGDEEEEKKEYESPDGISGSEYLSTLKDEDISSKQKKAQEKNKIAIIHVEGAIVTGNIGFNTAGSDGIVKNINKARDDKNVKGIVLRVNSPGGDVYASSMITN
;
A
#
# COMPACT_ATOMS: atom_id res chain seq x y z
N MET A 1 1.60 12.75 72.92
CA MET A 1 2.75 12.52 72.03
C MET A 1 3.07 11.06 71.70
N LYS A 2 3.08 10.11 72.65
CA LYS A 2 3.40 8.69 72.37
C LYS A 2 2.42 8.00 71.37
N ARG A 3 1.11 8.30 71.42
CA ARG A 3 0.10 7.74 70.49
C ARG A 3 0.25 8.26 69.04
N PHE A 4 0.60 9.52 68.86
CA PHE A 4 0.81 10.14 67.56
C PHE A 4 2.06 9.56 66.84
N LYS A 5 3.18 9.33 67.58
CA LYS A 5 4.34 8.66 67.02
C LYS A 5 4.06 7.19 66.56
N LYS A 6 3.18 6.47 67.27
CA LYS A 6 2.76 5.11 66.85
C LYS A 6 1.94 5.12 65.56
N ILE A 7 1.05 6.12 65.39
CA ILE A 7 0.26 6.27 64.18
C ILE A 7 1.16 6.60 62.99
N ILE A 8 2.07 7.55 63.11
CA ILE A 8 3.05 7.90 62.07
C ILE A 8 3.93 6.72 61.71
N SER A 9 4.41 5.95 62.67
CA SER A 9 5.20 4.74 62.43
C SER A 9 4.39 3.65 61.72
N PHE A 10 3.10 3.50 62.06
CA PHE A 10 2.20 2.55 61.36
C PHE A 10 1.94 2.95 59.92
N VAL A 11 1.65 4.23 59.68
CA VAL A 11 1.44 4.78 58.33
C VAL A 11 2.69 4.61 57.46
N ASN A 12 3.87 4.97 57.97
CA ASN A 12 5.13 4.79 57.26
C ASN A 12 5.42 3.32 56.93
N ASN A 13 5.11 2.40 57.85
CA ASN A 13 5.29 0.97 57.58
C ASN A 13 4.31 0.46 56.53
N LEU A 14 3.05 0.93 56.54
CA LEU A 14 2.04 0.62 55.54
C LEU A 14 2.43 1.15 54.16
N LEU A 15 2.87 2.42 54.07
CA LEU A 15 3.38 3.04 52.85
C LEU A 15 4.63 2.30 52.31
N GLY A 16 5.53 1.88 53.21
CA GLY A 16 6.69 1.07 52.82
C GLY A 16 6.31 -0.27 52.23
N LYS A 17 5.33 -0.97 52.82
CA LYS A 17 4.82 -2.24 52.25
C LYS A 17 4.12 -2.03 50.93
N PHE A 18 3.30 -0.97 50.80
CA PHE A 18 2.62 -0.64 49.52
C PHE A 18 3.65 -0.32 48.43
N ARG A 19 4.66 0.52 48.71
CA ARG A 19 5.74 0.81 47.76
C ARG A 19 6.49 -0.46 47.30
N MET A 20 6.81 -1.35 48.25
CA MET A 20 7.47 -2.62 47.92
C MET A 20 6.57 -3.52 47.08
N ALA A 21 5.28 -3.55 47.35
CA ALA A 21 4.34 -4.33 46.55
C ALA A 21 4.23 -3.80 45.09
N VAL A 22 4.19 -2.47 44.92
CA VAL A 22 4.17 -1.83 43.58
C VAL A 22 5.49 -2.09 42.84
N ILE A 23 6.65 -1.95 43.49
CA ILE A 23 7.95 -2.23 42.88
C ILE A 23 8.05 -3.68 42.47
N ASN A 24 7.63 -4.62 43.32
CA ASN A 24 7.63 -6.06 42.99
C ASN A 24 6.69 -6.39 41.84
N ALA A 25 5.50 -5.77 41.76
CA ALA A 25 4.54 -5.95 40.66
C ALA A 25 5.13 -5.41 39.36
N LEU A 26 5.75 -4.24 39.34
CA LEU A 26 6.42 -3.66 38.18
C LEU A 26 7.61 -4.51 37.72
N THR A 27 8.41 -5.02 38.68
CA THR A 27 9.52 -5.93 38.36
C THR A 27 9.02 -7.24 37.76
N PHE A 28 7.94 -7.80 38.32
CA PHE A 28 7.32 -9.01 37.78
C PHE A 28 6.77 -8.78 36.37
N LEU A 29 6.07 -7.67 36.13
CA LEU A 29 5.59 -7.30 34.81
C LEU A 29 6.73 -7.15 33.80
N PHE A 30 7.82 -6.49 34.19
CA PHE A 30 9.01 -6.32 33.35
C PHE A 30 9.68 -7.66 33.02
N LEU A 31 9.81 -8.56 34.00
CA LEU A 31 10.36 -9.90 33.78
C LEU A 31 9.42 -10.76 32.92
N MET A 32 8.10 -10.61 33.05
CA MET A 32 7.11 -11.26 32.21
C MET A 32 7.20 -10.78 30.76
N LEU A 33 7.38 -9.47 30.52
CA LEU A 33 7.58 -8.92 29.19
C LEU A 33 8.89 -9.43 28.54
N ILE A 34 9.98 -9.51 29.33
CA ILE A 34 11.22 -10.14 28.84
C ILE A 34 10.99 -11.62 28.50
N LEU A 35 10.29 -12.35 29.37
CA LEU A 35 10.00 -13.77 29.15
C LEU A 35 9.14 -13.98 27.88
N ILE A 36 8.13 -13.14 27.67
CA ILE A 36 7.30 -13.15 26.46
C ILE A 36 8.18 -12.85 25.24
N GLY A 37 9.04 -11.83 25.30
CA GLY A 37 9.98 -11.50 24.21
C GLY A 37 10.97 -12.63 23.90
N VAL A 38 11.46 -13.34 24.91
CA VAL A 38 12.33 -14.52 24.73
C VAL A 38 11.53 -15.72 24.20
N LEU A 39 10.33 -15.95 24.69
CA LEU A 39 9.46 -17.00 24.19
C LEU A 39 9.04 -16.75 22.73
N SER A 40 8.67 -15.52 22.37
CA SER A 40 8.33 -15.17 20.99
C SER A 40 9.52 -15.31 20.03
N SER A 41 10.76 -15.15 20.53
CA SER A 41 11.97 -15.40 19.72
C SER A 41 12.37 -16.87 19.61
N LEU A 42 11.77 -17.73 20.43
CA LEU A 42 11.98 -19.19 20.40
C LEU A 42 10.89 -19.93 19.59
N PHE A 43 9.76 -19.27 19.35
CA PHE A 43 8.85 -19.73 18.29
C PHE A 43 9.53 -19.36 16.97
N GLU A 44 10.09 -20.35 16.29
CA GLU A 44 10.46 -20.25 14.89
C GLU A 44 9.27 -19.60 14.17
N SER A 45 9.54 -18.59 13.36
CA SER A 45 8.55 -18.11 12.41
C SER A 45 8.14 -19.32 11.59
N ASP A 46 6.88 -19.70 11.68
CA ASP A 46 6.31 -20.71 10.79
C ASP A 46 6.72 -20.32 9.38
N GLU A 47 7.39 -21.22 8.66
CA GLU A 47 7.71 -20.97 7.26
C GLU A 47 6.37 -20.68 6.59
N VAL A 48 6.25 -19.47 6.04
CA VAL A 48 5.01 -19.04 5.39
C VAL A 48 4.83 -19.92 4.16
N GLU A 49 3.87 -20.81 4.20
CA GLU A 49 3.53 -21.68 3.08
C GLU A 49 2.94 -20.84 1.95
N THR A 50 3.49 -21.00 0.74
CA THR A 50 3.03 -20.32 -0.47
C THR A 50 2.35 -21.26 -1.45
N GLU A 51 2.37 -22.56 -1.16
CA GLU A 51 1.86 -23.60 -2.05
C GLU A 51 0.36 -23.46 -2.22
N ASP A 52 -0.05 -23.42 -3.47
CA ASP A 52 -1.46 -23.31 -3.91
C ASP A 52 -2.23 -22.05 -3.47
N LYS A 53 -1.54 -21.00 -3.01
CA LYS A 53 -2.16 -19.76 -2.51
C LYS A 53 -2.34 -18.68 -3.58
N ILE A 54 -3.29 -17.78 -3.31
CA ILE A 54 -3.45 -16.51 -4.05
C ILE A 54 -2.59 -15.44 -3.37
N LEU A 55 -1.81 -14.69 -4.12
CA LEU A 55 -1.14 -13.51 -3.61
C LEU A 55 -2.09 -12.31 -3.61
N TYR A 56 -2.48 -11.81 -2.42
CA TYR A 56 -3.24 -10.59 -2.25
C TYR A 56 -2.31 -9.38 -2.26
N LEU A 57 -2.23 -8.70 -3.39
CA LEU A 57 -1.46 -7.48 -3.57
C LEU A 57 -2.40 -6.28 -3.47
N GLU A 58 -2.55 -5.74 -2.26
CA GLU A 58 -3.45 -4.64 -1.91
C GLU A 58 -2.68 -3.44 -1.33
N PRO A 59 -1.82 -2.78 -2.10
CA PRO A 59 -0.99 -1.70 -1.60
C PRO A 59 -1.80 -0.43 -1.34
N LYS A 60 -1.91 0.01 -0.09
CA LYS A 60 -2.61 1.24 0.32
C LYS A 60 -1.61 2.28 0.79
N GLY A 61 -1.50 3.40 0.06
CA GLY A 61 -0.56 4.47 0.38
C GLY A 61 0.10 5.08 -0.84
N VAL A 62 1.25 5.70 -0.66
CA VAL A 62 1.99 6.37 -1.73
C VAL A 62 3.28 5.62 -2.04
N ILE A 63 3.47 5.28 -3.31
CA ILE A 63 4.72 4.68 -3.78
C ILE A 63 5.81 5.73 -3.78
N VAL A 64 6.88 5.44 -3.06
CA VAL A 64 8.09 6.26 -2.96
C VAL A 64 9.32 5.45 -3.40
N ASP A 65 10.38 6.13 -3.83
CA ASP A 65 11.63 5.44 -4.17
C ASP A 65 12.30 4.85 -2.92
N LYS A 66 12.21 5.57 -1.79
CA LYS A 66 12.69 5.12 -0.47
C LYS A 66 11.81 5.69 0.62
N ALA A 67 11.29 4.83 1.49
CA ALA A 67 10.52 5.27 2.65
C ALA A 67 11.41 6.04 3.64
N ILE A 68 10.86 7.09 4.20
CA ILE A 68 11.54 7.89 5.22
C ILE A 68 11.22 7.25 6.56
N THR A 69 12.20 6.57 7.15
CA THR A 69 12.12 6.13 8.54
C THR A 69 12.46 7.31 9.44
N ARG A 70 11.52 7.73 10.26
CA ARG A 70 11.80 8.64 11.36
C ARG A 70 12.32 7.82 12.53
N ASP A 71 13.46 8.21 13.09
CA ASP A 71 13.99 7.63 14.35
C ASP A 71 13.27 8.24 15.57
N ASP A 72 11.97 8.49 15.51
CA ASP A 72 11.20 9.04 16.62
C ASP A 72 10.43 7.93 17.33
N PRO A 73 10.83 7.55 18.57
CA PRO A 73 10.15 6.50 19.33
C PRO A 73 8.71 6.86 19.75
N PHE A 74 8.24 8.09 19.49
CA PHE A 74 6.89 8.55 19.79
C PHE A 74 5.96 8.60 18.59
N GLU A 75 6.42 8.17 17.40
CA GLU A 75 5.62 8.20 16.16
C GLU A 75 4.34 7.34 16.25
N GLU A 76 4.36 6.28 17.06
CA GLU A 76 3.17 5.45 17.34
C GLU A 76 2.10 6.19 18.16
N PHE A 77 2.42 7.36 18.75
CA PHE A 77 1.51 8.17 19.54
C PHE A 77 0.93 9.40 18.83
N GLU A 78 1.18 9.60 17.54
CA GLU A 78 0.56 10.69 16.79
C GLU A 78 -0.94 10.45 16.58
N ILE A 79 -1.75 10.81 17.59
CA ILE A 79 -3.22 10.75 17.58
C ILE A 79 -3.84 11.69 16.50
N PHE A 80 -3.08 12.61 15.89
CA PHE A 80 -3.57 13.64 14.98
C PHE A 80 -2.72 13.87 13.71
N GLY A 81 -1.73 13.04 13.40
CA GLY A 81 -0.95 13.14 12.18
C GLY A 81 -1.34 12.03 11.20
N SER A 82 -1.89 12.36 10.03
CA SER A 82 -2.01 11.42 8.94
C SER A 82 -0.63 11.08 8.41
N SER A 83 0.03 10.07 8.98
CA SER A 83 1.19 9.46 8.33
C SER A 83 0.68 8.85 7.02
N THR A 84 1.01 9.48 5.89
CA THR A 84 0.75 8.87 4.59
C THR A 84 1.56 7.60 4.54
N ASN A 85 0.91 6.45 4.48
CA ASN A 85 1.59 5.17 4.38
C ASN A 85 2.50 5.17 3.14
N GLN A 86 3.81 5.03 3.35
CA GLN A 86 4.81 5.01 2.28
C GLN A 86 5.18 3.58 1.93
N ILE A 87 5.13 3.25 0.65
CA ILE A 87 5.45 1.93 0.14
C ILE A 87 6.67 2.06 -0.79
N GLU A 88 7.73 1.32 -0.52
CA GLU A 88 8.92 1.36 -1.37
C GLU A 88 8.65 0.71 -2.72
N LEU A 89 8.98 1.41 -3.79
CA LEU A 89 8.84 0.91 -5.14
C LEU A 89 9.60 -0.41 -5.35
N GLU A 90 10.77 -0.55 -4.75
CA GLU A 90 11.60 -1.75 -4.85
C GLU A 90 10.92 -2.97 -4.25
N ASP A 91 10.22 -2.81 -3.12
CA ASP A 91 9.48 -3.89 -2.47
C ASP A 91 8.32 -4.38 -3.35
N ILE A 92 7.52 -3.46 -3.90
CA ILE A 92 6.43 -3.82 -4.82
C ILE A 92 6.95 -4.52 -6.08
N LEU A 93 8.01 -4.00 -6.68
CA LEU A 93 8.61 -4.63 -7.86
C LEU A 93 9.15 -6.02 -7.53
N LYS A 94 9.78 -6.19 -6.36
CA LYS A 94 10.29 -7.49 -5.89
C LYS A 94 9.16 -8.50 -5.70
N ILE A 95 8.04 -8.10 -5.09
CA ILE A 95 6.87 -8.95 -4.94
C ILE A 95 6.37 -9.41 -6.32
N ILE A 96 6.12 -8.47 -7.24
CA ILE A 96 5.54 -8.78 -8.55
C ILE A 96 6.49 -9.63 -9.40
N ASP A 97 7.79 -9.27 -9.46
CA ASP A 97 8.77 -10.01 -10.25
C ASP A 97 8.96 -11.44 -9.71
N SER A 98 8.94 -11.63 -8.38
CA SER A 98 9.05 -12.97 -7.77
C SER A 98 7.78 -13.78 -7.97
N ALA A 99 6.61 -13.22 -7.67
CA ALA A 99 5.33 -13.88 -7.85
C ALA A 99 5.06 -14.25 -9.31
N GLY A 100 5.57 -13.45 -10.26
CA GLY A 100 5.42 -13.70 -11.70
C GLY A 100 6.16 -14.96 -12.20
N VAL A 101 7.02 -15.57 -11.39
CA VAL A 101 7.78 -16.80 -11.72
C VAL A 101 7.66 -17.87 -10.63
N ASP A 102 6.90 -17.63 -9.58
CA ASP A 102 6.69 -18.57 -8.48
C ASP A 102 5.54 -19.53 -8.83
N ASP A 103 5.87 -20.75 -9.15
CA ASP A 103 4.89 -21.78 -9.54
C ASP A 103 3.98 -22.22 -8.37
N ASN A 104 4.36 -21.93 -7.14
CA ASN A 104 3.55 -22.24 -5.94
C ASN A 104 2.33 -21.30 -5.81
N LEU A 105 2.38 -20.09 -6.39
CA LEU A 105 1.26 -19.17 -6.35
C LEU A 105 0.28 -19.43 -7.51
N LYS A 106 -0.98 -19.66 -7.20
CA LYS A 106 -2.07 -19.84 -8.19
C LYS A 106 -2.30 -18.58 -9.03
N ALA A 107 -2.37 -17.41 -8.36
CA ALA A 107 -2.71 -16.14 -8.99
C ALA A 107 -2.22 -14.94 -8.16
N ILE A 108 -2.29 -13.76 -8.78
CA ILE A 108 -2.16 -12.47 -8.09
C ILE A 108 -3.55 -11.79 -8.12
N TYR A 109 -4.12 -11.56 -6.95
CA TYR A 109 -5.26 -10.66 -6.76
C TYR A 109 -4.73 -9.25 -6.51
N LEU A 110 -5.05 -8.31 -7.40
CA LEU A 110 -4.52 -6.96 -7.41
C LEU A 110 -5.62 -5.95 -7.07
N ASP A 111 -5.60 -5.37 -5.87
CA ASP A 111 -6.41 -4.21 -5.51
C ASP A 111 -5.54 -2.96 -5.49
N VAL A 112 -5.80 -2.04 -6.41
CA VAL A 112 -5.07 -0.77 -6.53
C VAL A 112 -5.84 0.44 -5.99
N ASP A 113 -6.96 0.21 -5.31
CA ASP A 113 -7.74 1.25 -4.67
C ASP A 113 -6.92 1.89 -3.52
N GLY A 114 -6.84 3.22 -3.53
CA GLY A 114 -6.06 3.94 -2.52
C GLY A 114 -4.54 3.96 -2.76
N LEU A 115 -4.05 3.42 -3.89
CA LEU A 115 -2.65 3.49 -4.27
C LEU A 115 -2.34 4.81 -5.00
N GLY A 116 -1.45 5.61 -4.42
CA GLY A 116 -0.82 6.76 -5.06
C GLY A 116 0.54 6.39 -5.67
N ALA A 117 0.78 6.74 -6.92
CA ALA A 117 2.07 6.52 -7.55
C ALA A 117 2.44 7.67 -8.50
N TYR A 118 3.71 8.06 -8.52
CA TYR A 118 4.23 8.94 -9.53
C TYR A 118 4.24 8.25 -10.91
N TYR A 119 4.16 9.02 -11.97
CA TYR A 119 4.03 8.51 -13.34
C TYR A 119 5.07 7.45 -13.70
N THR A 120 6.33 7.68 -13.35
CA THR A 120 7.43 6.76 -13.65
C THR A 120 7.41 5.49 -12.81
N SER A 121 6.97 5.59 -11.56
CA SER A 121 6.81 4.44 -10.66
C SER A 121 5.67 3.55 -11.14
N ALA A 122 4.54 4.14 -11.53
CA ALA A 122 3.41 3.42 -12.10
C ALA A 122 3.79 2.69 -13.42
N LEU A 123 4.60 3.32 -14.29
CA LEU A 123 5.10 2.67 -15.50
C LEU A 123 5.97 1.44 -15.22
N LYS A 124 6.79 1.49 -14.15
CA LYS A 124 7.62 0.34 -13.75
C LYS A 124 6.76 -0.80 -13.19
N ILE A 125 5.79 -0.47 -12.33
CA ILE A 125 4.87 -1.46 -11.77
C ILE A 125 4.04 -2.10 -12.89
N ALA A 126 3.49 -1.30 -13.81
CA ALA A 126 2.76 -1.82 -14.98
C ALA A 126 3.64 -2.74 -15.84
N GLY A 127 4.91 -2.38 -16.05
CA GLY A 127 5.86 -3.23 -16.77
C GLY A 127 6.15 -4.56 -16.06
N ALA A 128 6.24 -4.56 -14.72
CA ALA A 128 6.43 -5.79 -13.94
C ALA A 128 5.18 -6.69 -13.99
N LEU A 129 3.98 -6.12 -13.83
CA LEU A 129 2.70 -6.84 -13.96
C LEU A 129 2.54 -7.44 -15.36
N HIS A 130 2.84 -6.66 -16.40
CA HIS A 130 2.80 -7.15 -17.78
C HIS A 130 3.71 -8.36 -17.98
N LYS A 131 4.96 -8.28 -17.50
CA LYS A 131 5.92 -9.38 -17.56
C LYS A 131 5.47 -10.61 -16.76
N ALA A 132 4.89 -10.42 -15.56
CA ALA A 132 4.33 -11.52 -14.78
C ALA A 132 3.23 -12.25 -15.56
N ARG A 133 2.32 -11.50 -16.22
CA ARG A 133 1.28 -12.07 -17.10
C ARG A 133 1.88 -12.77 -18.31
N GLU A 134 2.92 -12.22 -18.96
CA GLU A 134 3.60 -12.88 -20.09
C GLU A 134 4.27 -14.19 -19.67
N ASN A 135 4.75 -14.29 -18.43
CA ASN A 135 5.27 -15.53 -17.84
C ASN A 135 4.18 -16.57 -17.55
N GLY A 136 2.90 -16.24 -17.73
CA GLY A 136 1.77 -17.13 -17.53
C GLY A 136 1.09 -16.98 -16.17
N LYS A 137 1.53 -16.05 -15.30
CA LYS A 137 0.89 -15.79 -14.02
C LYS A 137 -0.50 -15.16 -14.26
N GLU A 138 -1.53 -15.76 -13.68
CA GLU A 138 -2.86 -15.19 -13.70
C GLU A 138 -2.94 -13.98 -12.77
N ILE A 139 -3.49 -12.86 -13.28
CA ILE A 139 -3.66 -11.62 -12.50
C ILE A 139 -5.12 -11.20 -12.62
N ILE A 140 -5.80 -11.09 -11.47
CA ILE A 140 -7.17 -10.59 -11.37
C ILE A 140 -7.12 -9.25 -10.66
N ALA A 141 -7.51 -8.18 -11.35
CA ALA A 141 -7.58 -6.85 -10.75
C ALA A 141 -9.00 -6.57 -10.26
N TYR A 142 -9.09 -6.04 -9.06
CA TYR A 142 -10.32 -5.53 -8.46
C TYR A 142 -10.23 -4.03 -8.22
N THR A 143 -11.36 -3.35 -8.33
CA THR A 143 -11.45 -1.93 -8.01
C THR A 143 -12.88 -1.48 -7.72
N SER A 144 -13.01 -0.44 -6.90
CA SER A 144 -14.24 0.34 -6.75
C SER A 144 -14.29 1.57 -7.65
N GLY A 145 -13.18 1.92 -8.33
CA GLY A 145 -13.09 3.02 -9.29
C GLY A 145 -11.66 3.45 -9.55
N LEU A 146 -11.31 3.71 -10.79
CA LEU A 146 -9.93 4.00 -11.22
C LEU A 146 -9.80 5.30 -12.01
N GLY A 147 -8.82 6.09 -11.62
CA GLY A 147 -8.26 7.14 -12.48
C GLY A 147 -7.19 6.57 -13.43
N THR A 148 -6.53 7.47 -14.15
CA THR A 148 -5.54 7.13 -15.18
C THR A 148 -4.42 6.21 -14.69
N THR A 149 -3.83 6.50 -13.52
CA THR A 149 -2.71 5.72 -12.99
C THR A 149 -3.14 4.34 -12.51
N GLY A 150 -4.26 4.25 -11.77
CA GLY A 150 -4.79 2.96 -11.32
C GLY A 150 -5.21 2.08 -12.49
N TYR A 151 -5.85 2.66 -13.52
CA TYR A 151 -6.23 1.91 -14.71
C TYR A 151 -5.01 1.40 -15.50
N LEU A 152 -3.91 2.15 -15.55
CA LEU A 152 -2.66 1.66 -16.14
C LEU A 152 -2.23 0.33 -15.51
N LEU A 153 -2.29 0.22 -14.17
CA LEU A 153 -1.90 -0.99 -13.45
C LEU A 153 -2.92 -2.12 -13.68
N ALA A 154 -4.20 -1.84 -13.47
CA ALA A 154 -5.27 -2.82 -13.65
C ALA A 154 -5.35 -3.35 -15.09
N SER A 155 -5.05 -2.52 -16.09
CA SER A 155 -5.05 -2.93 -17.52
C SER A 155 -4.03 -4.01 -17.86
N GLN A 156 -3.04 -4.27 -16.99
CA GLN A 156 -2.08 -5.35 -17.18
C GLN A 156 -2.60 -6.71 -16.68
N ALA A 157 -3.72 -6.73 -15.94
CA ALA A 157 -4.33 -7.96 -15.46
C ALA A 157 -4.98 -8.78 -16.61
N ASN A 158 -5.22 -10.07 -16.35
CA ASN A 158 -5.98 -10.93 -17.25
C ASN A 158 -7.46 -10.57 -17.22
N GLU A 159 -7.95 -10.18 -16.04
CA GLU A 159 -9.35 -9.82 -15.80
C GLU A 159 -9.42 -8.62 -14.86
N ILE A 160 -10.33 -7.68 -15.16
CA ILE A 160 -10.61 -6.51 -14.30
C ILE A 160 -12.05 -6.60 -13.82
N ILE A 161 -12.24 -6.65 -12.51
CA ILE A 161 -13.54 -6.71 -11.86
C ILE A 161 -13.80 -5.34 -11.20
N LEU A 162 -14.87 -4.69 -11.61
CA LEU A 162 -15.34 -3.44 -11.00
C LEU A 162 -16.46 -3.75 -10.00
N GLU A 163 -16.38 -3.17 -8.80
CA GLU A 163 -17.46 -3.29 -7.82
C GLU A 163 -18.76 -2.69 -8.36
N ARG A 164 -19.80 -3.54 -8.48
CA ARG A 164 -21.08 -3.18 -9.11
C ARG A 164 -21.76 -2.00 -8.44
N ASP A 165 -21.75 -1.98 -7.09
CA ASP A 165 -22.51 -1.02 -6.29
C ASP A 165 -21.67 0.21 -5.90
N SER A 166 -20.46 0.34 -6.45
CA SER A 166 -19.60 1.49 -6.18
C SER A 166 -20.11 2.74 -6.89
N TYR A 167 -19.89 3.89 -6.25
CA TYR A 167 -20.04 5.21 -6.89
C TYR A 167 -18.78 5.62 -7.68
N GLY A 168 -17.76 4.77 -7.66
CA GLY A 168 -16.55 4.95 -8.45
C GLY A 168 -16.81 4.74 -9.93
N SER A 169 -15.91 5.23 -10.73
CA SER A 169 -15.94 5.03 -12.18
C SER A 169 -14.53 4.77 -12.69
N VAL A 170 -14.42 4.12 -13.84
CA VAL A 170 -13.13 3.88 -14.49
C VAL A 170 -12.90 4.93 -15.56
N ARG A 171 -12.01 5.90 -15.27
CA ARG A 171 -11.80 7.09 -16.10
C ARG A 171 -10.32 7.31 -16.44
N PRO A 172 -9.74 6.57 -17.39
CA PRO A 172 -8.36 6.74 -17.83
C PRO A 172 -8.20 7.91 -18.81
N PHE A 173 -8.52 9.15 -18.38
CA PHE A 173 -8.68 10.32 -19.27
C PHE A 173 -7.44 11.20 -19.39
N GLY A 174 -6.29 10.73 -18.96
CA GLY A 174 -5.04 11.48 -19.04
C GLY A 174 -4.71 12.21 -17.75
N PHE A 175 -3.93 13.27 -17.87
CA PHE A 175 -3.39 14.01 -16.75
C PHE A 175 -3.85 15.47 -16.79
N SER A 176 -4.19 16.02 -15.62
CA SER A 176 -4.55 17.40 -15.46
C SER A 176 -3.60 18.11 -14.52
N ARG A 177 -3.40 19.41 -14.77
CA ARG A 177 -2.68 20.30 -13.86
C ARG A 177 -3.58 21.49 -13.57
N VAL A 178 -3.96 21.62 -12.30
CA VAL A 178 -4.73 22.76 -11.81
C VAL A 178 -3.80 23.72 -11.09
N ARG A 179 -3.84 25.00 -11.43
CA ARG A 179 -3.07 26.06 -10.80
C ARG A 179 -3.92 27.28 -10.58
N GLN A 180 -3.76 27.93 -9.43
CA GLN A 180 -4.41 29.19 -9.12
C GLN A 180 -3.57 30.37 -9.62
N TYR A 181 -4.24 31.36 -10.19
CA TYR A 181 -3.66 32.62 -10.66
C TYR A 181 -4.36 33.77 -9.95
N GLN A 182 -3.61 34.60 -9.24
CA GLN A 182 -4.14 35.54 -8.26
C GLN A 182 -3.64 36.99 -8.49
N LYS A 183 -3.20 37.34 -9.68
CA LYS A 183 -2.68 38.67 -9.98
C LYS A 183 -3.69 39.76 -9.59
N ASP A 184 -4.93 39.69 -10.09
CA ASP A 184 -5.95 40.70 -9.82
C ASP A 184 -6.31 40.81 -8.35
N PHE A 185 -6.26 39.68 -7.61
CA PHE A 185 -6.45 39.70 -6.16
C PHE A 185 -5.39 40.55 -5.48
N PHE A 186 -4.10 40.34 -5.78
CA PHE A 186 -3.00 41.10 -5.18
C PHE A 186 -3.07 42.59 -5.59
N GLU A 187 -3.39 42.90 -6.83
CA GLU A 187 -3.60 44.29 -7.30
C GLU A 187 -4.74 44.98 -6.53
N ASN A 188 -5.86 44.28 -6.26
CA ASN A 188 -7.01 44.82 -5.53
C ASN A 188 -6.67 45.13 -4.06
N ILE A 189 -5.85 44.32 -3.42
CA ILE A 189 -5.39 44.58 -2.04
C ILE A 189 -4.12 45.46 -1.98
N LYS A 190 -3.69 46.02 -3.13
CA LYS A 190 -2.52 46.91 -3.25
C LYS A 190 -1.21 46.28 -2.82
N VAL A 191 -1.03 44.99 -3.13
CA VAL A 191 0.23 44.27 -2.91
C VAL A 191 0.98 44.13 -4.23
N ASP A 192 2.17 44.70 -4.32
CA ASP A 192 3.06 44.61 -5.47
C ASP A 192 3.97 43.38 -5.33
N MET A 193 3.89 42.46 -6.29
CA MET A 193 4.71 41.25 -6.32
C MET A 193 5.98 41.49 -7.13
N ASN A 194 7.12 41.58 -6.46
CA ASN A 194 8.43 41.73 -7.11
C ASN A 194 9.05 40.35 -7.37
N VAL A 195 9.18 39.99 -8.65
CA VAL A 195 9.71 38.70 -9.08
C VAL A 195 11.05 38.84 -9.75
N TYR A 196 12.02 38.06 -9.27
CA TYR A 196 13.36 37.97 -9.85
C TYR A 196 13.53 36.51 -10.36
N ALA A 197 13.41 36.32 -11.66
CA ALA A 197 13.54 35.00 -12.29
C ALA A 197 14.63 35.03 -13.36
N ALA A 198 15.39 33.99 -13.48
CA ALA A 198 16.38 33.78 -14.54
C ALA A 198 15.97 32.59 -15.39
N GLY A 199 15.83 32.80 -16.70
CA GLY A 199 15.42 31.79 -17.68
C GLY A 199 13.93 31.80 -18.01
N ASP A 200 13.63 31.48 -19.27
CA ASP A 200 12.29 31.67 -19.88
C ASP A 200 11.25 30.68 -19.37
N PHE A 201 11.67 29.54 -18.78
CA PHE A 201 10.78 28.49 -18.30
C PHE A 201 10.59 28.50 -16.77
N LYS A 202 10.91 29.61 -16.10
CA LYS A 202 10.70 29.77 -14.65
C LYS A 202 9.30 30.26 -14.33
N SER A 203 8.31 29.36 -14.45
CA SER A 203 6.89 29.69 -14.28
C SER A 203 6.42 29.69 -12.80
N GLY A 204 7.28 29.38 -11.84
CA GLY A 204 6.94 29.34 -10.41
C GLY A 204 6.15 30.55 -9.92
N PRO A 205 6.55 31.81 -10.20
CA PRO A 205 5.85 33.02 -9.76
C PRO A 205 4.58 33.36 -10.51
N GLU A 206 4.23 32.69 -11.61
CA GLU A 206 3.07 33.07 -12.44
C GLU A 206 1.74 33.07 -11.68
N GLY A 207 1.58 32.23 -10.68
CA GLY A 207 0.41 32.21 -9.81
C GLY A 207 0.13 33.56 -9.12
N TYR A 208 1.17 34.37 -8.91
CA TYR A 208 1.08 35.69 -8.27
C TYR A 208 1.07 36.85 -9.26
N THR A 209 1.63 36.64 -10.47
CA THR A 209 1.87 37.73 -11.44
C THR A 209 1.01 37.66 -12.67
N ARG A 210 0.20 36.61 -12.81
CA ARG A 210 -0.69 36.39 -13.97
C ARG A 210 -2.09 35.98 -13.52
N ASN A 211 -3.03 36.01 -14.45
CA ASN A 211 -4.39 35.49 -14.31
C ASN A 211 -4.60 34.19 -15.13
N ASP A 212 -3.60 33.76 -15.87
CA ASP A 212 -3.63 32.58 -16.74
C ASP A 212 -2.25 31.94 -16.86
N MET A 213 -2.21 30.74 -17.42
CA MET A 213 -0.97 30.03 -17.75
C MET A 213 -0.27 30.72 -18.93
N SER A 214 1.03 30.99 -18.80
CA SER A 214 1.83 31.47 -19.93
C SER A 214 1.97 30.44 -21.04
N LYS A 215 2.26 30.90 -22.25
CA LYS A 215 2.56 30.01 -23.39
C LYS A 215 3.78 29.11 -23.09
N THR A 216 4.76 29.66 -22.40
CA THR A 216 6.01 28.96 -22.03
C THR A 216 5.75 27.88 -21.00
N ASP A 217 4.93 28.17 -19.97
CA ASP A 217 4.55 27.16 -18.97
C ASP A 217 3.69 26.05 -19.60
N LYS A 218 2.76 26.43 -20.51
CA LYS A 218 1.98 25.45 -21.26
C LYS A 218 2.85 24.54 -22.13
N LEU A 219 3.83 25.12 -22.83
CA LEU A 219 4.76 24.35 -23.65
C LEU A 219 5.58 23.38 -22.78
N ALA A 220 6.15 23.86 -21.68
CA ALA A 220 6.91 23.01 -20.76
C ALA A 220 6.09 21.86 -20.19
N TRP A 221 4.81 22.13 -19.86
CA TRP A 221 3.90 21.07 -19.41
C TRP A 221 3.60 20.04 -20.50
N LEU A 222 3.32 20.48 -21.71
CA LEU A 222 3.02 19.58 -22.84
C LEU A 222 4.23 18.72 -23.23
N GLU A 223 5.43 19.29 -23.27
CA GLU A 223 6.68 18.56 -23.54
C GLU A 223 6.95 17.46 -22.50
N PHE A 224 6.54 17.69 -21.26
CA PHE A 224 6.65 16.69 -20.21
C PHE A 224 5.52 15.64 -20.27
N VAL A 225 4.25 16.07 -20.32
CA VAL A 225 3.11 15.18 -20.12
C VAL A 225 2.77 14.34 -21.36
N THR A 226 3.02 14.87 -22.57
CA THR A 226 2.64 14.17 -23.80
C THR A 226 3.36 12.84 -23.96
N PRO A 227 4.70 12.72 -23.84
CA PRO A 227 5.37 11.44 -23.95
C PRO A 227 4.94 10.45 -22.86
N VAL A 228 4.66 10.93 -21.64
CA VAL A 228 4.13 10.11 -20.55
C VAL A 228 2.75 9.56 -20.94
N TRP A 229 1.85 10.42 -21.40
CA TRP A 229 0.51 10.03 -21.81
C TRP A 229 0.52 9.02 -22.98
N GLU A 230 1.34 9.26 -24.00
CA GLU A 230 1.50 8.31 -25.12
C GLU A 230 1.96 6.93 -24.61
N LYS A 231 2.91 6.89 -23.67
CA LYS A 231 3.37 5.62 -23.08
C LYS A 231 2.29 4.93 -22.26
N TYR A 232 1.50 5.70 -21.48
CA TYR A 232 0.36 5.16 -20.72
C TYR A 232 -0.69 4.55 -21.66
N LYS A 233 -1.13 5.30 -22.69
CA LYS A 233 -2.08 4.77 -23.67
C LYS A 233 -1.59 3.48 -24.31
N SER A 234 -0.36 3.47 -24.78
CA SER A 234 0.24 2.29 -25.43
C SER A 234 0.22 1.05 -24.52
N LEU A 235 0.53 1.19 -23.23
CA LEU A 235 0.52 0.08 -22.28
C LEU A 235 -0.90 -0.37 -21.92
N MET A 236 -1.83 0.57 -21.70
CA MET A 236 -3.23 0.26 -21.46
C MET A 236 -3.85 -0.48 -22.66
N GLU A 237 -3.60 0.01 -23.87
CA GLU A 237 -4.12 -0.57 -25.10
C GLU A 237 -3.53 -1.98 -25.33
N ALA A 238 -2.23 -2.15 -25.12
CA ALA A 238 -1.58 -3.46 -25.20
C ALA A 238 -2.10 -4.43 -24.13
N GLY A 239 -2.24 -3.98 -22.88
CA GLY A 239 -2.75 -4.79 -21.78
C GLY A 239 -4.18 -5.28 -22.00
N ARG A 240 -5.05 -4.43 -22.60
CA ARG A 240 -6.45 -4.75 -22.89
C ARG A 240 -6.67 -5.35 -24.28
N GLY A 241 -5.66 -5.48 -25.11
CA GLY A 241 -5.82 -5.89 -26.50
C GLY A 241 -6.61 -4.90 -27.35
N PHE A 242 -6.58 -3.62 -27.03
CA PHE A 242 -7.26 -2.57 -27.77
C PHE A 242 -6.45 -2.13 -28.99
N GLU A 243 -7.15 -1.66 -30.01
CA GLU A 243 -6.51 -0.97 -31.12
C GLU A 243 -5.90 0.35 -30.68
N ALA A 244 -4.79 0.76 -31.31
CA ALA A 244 -4.12 2.01 -31.03
C ALA A 244 -5.07 3.22 -31.20
N GLY A 245 -5.10 4.09 -30.20
CA GLY A 245 -5.99 5.26 -30.15
C GLY A 245 -7.34 5.00 -29.45
N LYS A 246 -7.64 3.78 -29.05
CA LYS A 246 -8.91 3.45 -28.36
C LYS A 246 -9.06 4.18 -27.04
N ILE A 247 -8.00 4.24 -26.23
CA ILE A 247 -8.01 4.95 -24.94
C ILE A 247 -8.21 6.46 -25.14
N GLN A 248 -7.57 7.04 -26.17
CA GLN A 248 -7.79 8.44 -26.47
C GLN A 248 -9.24 8.70 -26.92
N TYR A 249 -9.77 7.84 -27.82
CA TYR A 249 -11.16 7.93 -28.26
C TYR A 249 -12.14 7.85 -27.08
N ILE A 250 -11.93 6.95 -26.15
CA ILE A 250 -12.77 6.81 -24.94
C ILE A 250 -12.72 8.11 -24.13
N GLY A 251 -11.52 8.67 -23.86
CA GLY A 251 -11.37 9.91 -23.12
C GLY A 251 -12.09 11.11 -23.76
N ASP A 252 -11.94 11.25 -25.08
CA ASP A 252 -12.51 12.35 -25.85
C ASP A 252 -14.05 12.28 -25.98
N ASN A 253 -14.61 11.05 -25.97
CA ASN A 253 -16.03 10.79 -26.24
C ASN A 253 -16.79 10.20 -25.04
N TYR A 254 -16.20 10.17 -23.83
CA TYR A 254 -16.78 9.47 -22.69
C TYR A 254 -18.22 9.90 -22.36
N HIS A 255 -18.51 11.19 -22.42
CA HIS A 255 -19.84 11.74 -22.18
C HIS A 255 -20.91 11.18 -23.15
N LEU A 256 -20.54 10.90 -24.40
CA LEU A 256 -21.43 10.25 -25.37
C LEU A 256 -21.60 8.76 -25.01
N LEU A 257 -20.50 8.08 -24.74
CA LEU A 257 -20.52 6.67 -24.39
C LEU A 257 -21.36 6.40 -23.13
N VAL A 258 -21.28 7.25 -22.11
CA VAL A 258 -22.14 7.16 -20.91
C VAL A 258 -23.60 7.38 -21.27
N SER A 259 -23.90 8.38 -22.13
CA SER A 259 -25.26 8.65 -22.57
C SER A 259 -25.88 7.46 -23.34
N GLU A 260 -25.08 6.81 -24.20
CA GLU A 260 -25.49 5.63 -24.96
C GLU A 260 -25.73 4.41 -24.08
N ASN A 261 -25.09 4.34 -22.91
CA ASN A 261 -25.25 3.25 -21.94
C ASN A 261 -26.14 3.64 -20.74
N GLY A 262 -27.16 4.47 -20.98
CA GLY A 262 -28.19 4.78 -19.98
C GLY A 262 -27.76 5.69 -18.84
N GLY A 263 -26.59 6.35 -18.93
CA GLY A 263 -26.08 7.27 -17.91
C GLY A 263 -25.38 6.60 -16.74
N ASN A 264 -25.12 5.29 -16.82
CA ASN A 264 -24.41 4.55 -15.78
C ASN A 264 -22.93 4.37 -16.14
N ASP A 265 -22.03 4.88 -15.33
CA ASP A 265 -20.58 4.81 -15.54
C ASP A 265 -20.05 3.35 -15.50
N ASN A 266 -20.53 2.53 -14.56
CA ASN A 266 -20.05 1.16 -14.38
C ASN A 266 -20.48 0.26 -15.56
N GLU A 267 -21.76 0.35 -15.96
CA GLU A 267 -22.27 -0.34 -17.14
C GLU A 267 -21.56 0.14 -18.42
N THR A 268 -21.23 1.43 -18.49
CA THR A 268 -20.46 1.96 -19.60
C THR A 268 -19.06 1.36 -19.64
N ALA A 269 -18.36 1.30 -18.50
CA ALA A 269 -17.01 0.71 -18.42
C ALA A 269 -16.99 -0.75 -18.90
N LEU A 270 -18.01 -1.53 -18.53
CA LEU A 270 -18.20 -2.90 -18.99
C LEU A 270 -18.49 -2.95 -20.50
N ALA A 271 -19.45 -2.16 -20.97
CA ALA A 271 -19.88 -2.17 -22.38
C ALA A 271 -18.77 -1.78 -23.37
N ILE A 272 -17.87 -0.84 -22.97
CA ILE A 272 -16.74 -0.41 -23.82
C ILE A 272 -15.46 -1.21 -23.61
N GLY A 273 -15.49 -2.21 -22.71
CA GLY A 273 -14.40 -3.14 -22.45
C GLY A 273 -13.28 -2.60 -21.56
N LEU A 274 -13.53 -1.52 -20.79
CA LEU A 274 -12.57 -1.05 -19.79
C LEU A 274 -12.44 -2.04 -18.64
N VAL A 275 -13.53 -2.73 -18.29
CA VAL A 275 -13.57 -3.81 -17.29
C VAL A 275 -14.24 -5.05 -17.89
N ASP A 276 -14.05 -6.19 -17.26
CA ASP A 276 -14.55 -7.48 -17.75
C ASP A 276 -15.81 -7.95 -17.02
N LYS A 277 -15.95 -7.57 -15.74
CA LYS A 277 -17.09 -7.96 -14.89
C LYS A 277 -17.50 -6.85 -13.94
N LEU A 278 -18.80 -6.87 -13.58
CA LEU A 278 -19.34 -6.11 -12.45
C LEU A 278 -19.79 -7.10 -11.39
N MET A 279 -19.16 -7.03 -10.20
CA MET A 279 -19.44 -7.95 -9.10
C MET A 279 -19.50 -7.18 -7.78
N THR A 280 -20.33 -7.64 -6.84
CA THR A 280 -20.26 -7.24 -5.43
C THR A 280 -19.08 -7.91 -4.75
N LYS A 281 -18.66 -7.41 -3.57
CA LYS A 281 -17.57 -8.03 -2.80
C LYS A 281 -17.84 -9.51 -2.48
N GLN A 282 -19.11 -9.87 -2.21
CA GLN A 282 -19.47 -11.26 -1.94
C GLN A 282 -19.36 -12.13 -3.19
N GLU A 283 -19.80 -11.62 -4.36
CA GLU A 283 -19.69 -12.36 -5.61
C GLU A 283 -18.23 -12.55 -6.01
N ILE A 284 -17.34 -11.58 -5.76
CA ILE A 284 -15.90 -11.71 -6.01
C ILE A 284 -15.30 -12.80 -5.14
N ARG A 285 -15.63 -12.83 -3.84
CA ARG A 285 -15.16 -13.88 -2.92
C ARG A 285 -15.56 -15.25 -3.44
N ASN A 286 -16.83 -15.46 -3.72
CA ASN A 286 -17.34 -16.73 -4.24
C ASN A 286 -16.67 -17.11 -5.58
N TYR A 287 -16.44 -16.12 -6.45
CA TYR A 287 -15.74 -16.33 -7.71
C TYR A 287 -14.29 -16.79 -7.51
N LEU A 288 -13.58 -16.22 -6.55
CA LEU A 288 -12.20 -16.62 -6.24
C LEU A 288 -12.15 -18.02 -5.62
N ILE A 289 -13.08 -18.35 -4.70
CA ILE A 289 -13.21 -19.70 -4.12
C ILE A 289 -13.51 -20.73 -5.22
N GLU A 290 -14.52 -20.48 -6.08
CA GLU A 290 -14.85 -21.38 -7.19
C GLU A 290 -13.67 -21.62 -8.14
N LYS A 291 -12.84 -20.58 -8.33
CA LYS A 291 -11.75 -20.63 -9.31
C LYS A 291 -10.47 -21.23 -8.74
N PHE A 292 -10.18 -21.01 -7.45
CA PHE A 292 -8.88 -21.33 -6.83
C PHE A 292 -8.97 -22.23 -5.60
N GLY A 293 -10.18 -22.51 -5.06
CA GLY A 293 -10.42 -23.27 -3.84
C GLY A 293 -10.41 -22.41 -2.58
N ASN A 294 -10.70 -23.02 -1.45
CA ASN A 294 -10.65 -22.45 -0.10
C ASN A 294 -9.77 -23.29 0.81
N GLU A 295 -9.43 -22.79 2.01
CA GLU A 295 -8.58 -23.47 3.00
C GLU A 295 -9.19 -24.76 3.56
N ASP A 296 -10.52 -24.94 3.48
CA ASP A 296 -11.23 -26.03 4.12
C ASP A 296 -11.38 -27.28 3.24
N ASP A 297 -11.15 -27.21 1.92
CA ASP A 297 -11.30 -28.36 1.01
C ASP A 297 -10.25 -29.47 1.26
N ASP A 298 -9.11 -29.16 1.87
CA ASP A 298 -8.06 -30.13 2.16
C ASP A 298 -8.31 -30.92 3.47
N ASN A 299 -9.17 -30.43 4.39
CA ASN A 299 -9.50 -31.10 5.65
C ASN A 299 -10.75 -32.01 5.57
N GLU A 300 -11.61 -31.87 4.57
CA GLU A 300 -12.81 -32.71 4.45
C GLU A 300 -12.55 -34.11 3.90
N GLY A 301 -11.32 -34.42 3.47
CA GLY A 301 -10.93 -35.73 2.93
C GLY A 301 -10.68 -36.81 4.00
N GLU A 302 -10.27 -36.42 5.21
CA GLU A 302 -9.89 -37.38 6.27
C GLU A 302 -11.03 -37.66 7.26
N ASP A 303 -12.01 -36.74 7.44
CA ASP A 303 -13.08 -36.94 8.43
C ASP A 303 -14.31 -37.72 7.90
N LYS A 304 -14.44 -37.95 6.59
CA LYS A 304 -15.59 -38.67 6.00
C LYS A 304 -15.47 -40.18 6.00
N GLU A 305 -14.29 -40.76 6.27
CA GLU A 305 -14.14 -42.23 6.35
C GLU A 305 -14.42 -42.78 7.77
N GLU A 306 -14.44 -41.96 8.84
CA GLU A 306 -14.72 -42.39 10.20
C GLU A 306 -16.19 -42.28 10.64
N GLU A 307 -17.05 -41.49 9.94
CA GLU A 307 -18.46 -41.32 10.34
C GLU A 307 -19.47 -42.30 9.68
N GLU A 308 -19.07 -43.14 8.73
CA GLU A 308 -19.97 -44.14 8.13
C GLU A 308 -20.06 -45.48 8.87
N GLU A 309 -19.17 -45.77 9.86
CA GLU A 309 -19.22 -47.03 10.62
C GLU A 309 -20.10 -46.99 11.90
N ASP A 310 -20.53 -45.83 12.41
CA ASP A 310 -21.26 -45.70 13.69
C ASP A 310 -22.78 -45.43 13.58
N LYS A 311 -23.41 -45.52 12.40
CA LYS A 311 -24.85 -45.25 12.24
C LYS A 311 -25.77 -46.41 12.00
N GLU A 312 -25.37 -47.66 12.35
CA GLU A 312 -26.27 -48.84 12.24
C GLU A 312 -26.79 -49.41 13.57
N GLU A 313 -26.55 -48.83 14.73
CA GLU A 313 -27.19 -49.31 15.99
C GLU A 313 -27.69 -48.10 16.81
N GLU A 314 -28.90 -47.67 16.66
CA GLU A 314 -29.81 -47.10 17.69
C GLU A 314 -31.10 -46.49 17.10
N ASP A 315 -31.92 -47.32 16.52
CA ASP A 315 -33.36 -47.08 16.47
C ASP A 315 -34.00 -48.05 17.44
N GLU A 316 -34.44 -47.50 18.60
CA GLU A 316 -35.66 -47.93 19.34
C GLU A 316 -35.79 -47.15 20.66
N ASP A 317 -37.01 -46.63 20.86
CA ASP A 317 -37.59 -46.09 22.10
C ASP A 317 -37.34 -44.65 22.52
N LYS A 318 -38.34 -43.78 22.26
CA LYS A 318 -39.22 -43.20 23.29
C LYS A 318 -40.17 -42.18 22.70
N GLU A 319 -41.45 -42.59 22.80
CA GLU A 319 -42.59 -41.70 22.71
C GLU A 319 -42.83 -40.98 24.06
N GLU A 320 -43.43 -39.80 23.98
CA GLU A 320 -44.28 -39.11 24.93
C GLU A 320 -43.68 -38.47 26.20
N GLU A 321 -43.75 -37.17 26.29
CA GLU A 321 -44.55 -36.40 27.25
C GLU A 321 -44.49 -34.88 26.97
N ASP A 322 -45.68 -34.36 26.64
CA ASP A 322 -46.01 -32.94 26.66
C ASP A 322 -46.00 -32.43 28.12
N GLU A 323 -45.62 -31.16 28.34
CA GLU A 323 -46.35 -30.13 29.09
C GLU A 323 -45.52 -28.84 29.31
N ASP A 324 -46.03 -27.76 28.77
CA ASP A 324 -46.07 -26.36 29.19
C ASP A 324 -45.05 -25.83 30.21
N LYS A 325 -44.24 -24.85 29.77
CA LYS A 325 -44.01 -23.60 30.54
C LYS A 325 -43.62 -22.44 29.65
N GLU A 326 -44.47 -21.42 29.72
CA GLU A 326 -44.29 -20.10 29.16
C GLU A 326 -43.14 -19.31 29.82
N GLU A 327 -42.54 -18.45 28.99
CA GLU A 327 -41.97 -17.14 29.23
C GLU A 327 -40.78 -16.96 30.21
N GLU A 328 -39.63 -16.63 29.66
CA GLU A 328 -38.91 -15.37 29.94
C GLU A 328 -37.98 -15.04 28.78
N GLU A 329 -38.29 -13.88 28.14
CA GLU A 329 -37.47 -13.23 27.15
C GLU A 329 -36.18 -12.75 27.81
N GLY A 330 -35.04 -13.24 27.34
CA GLY A 330 -33.72 -12.74 27.56
C GLY A 330 -32.89 -13.09 26.32
N GLY A 331 -33.17 -12.38 25.22
CA GLY A 331 -32.44 -12.59 23.98
C GLY A 331 -31.04 -11.99 24.11
N ASP A 332 -30.05 -12.79 24.50
CA ASP A 332 -28.72 -12.61 24.05
C ASP A 332 -28.69 -13.18 22.63
N GLU A 333 -28.84 -12.28 21.65
CA GLU A 333 -28.46 -12.58 20.26
C GLU A 333 -26.94 -12.83 20.24
N GLU A 334 -26.52 -14.05 20.48
CA GLU A 334 -25.28 -14.55 19.93
C GLU A 334 -25.46 -14.45 18.40
N GLU A 335 -25.01 -13.35 17.81
CA GLU A 335 -24.69 -13.31 16.38
C GLU A 335 -23.71 -14.46 16.17
N GLU A 336 -24.20 -15.60 15.68
CA GLU A 336 -23.35 -16.59 15.03
C GLU A 336 -22.51 -15.81 14.02
N LYS A 337 -21.24 -15.57 14.36
CA LYS A 337 -20.24 -15.16 13.39
C LYS A 337 -20.20 -16.32 12.39
N LYS A 338 -20.97 -16.21 11.31
CA LYS A 338 -20.73 -17.03 10.14
C LYS A 338 -19.28 -16.73 9.76
N GLU A 339 -18.41 -17.64 10.03
CA GLU A 339 -17.06 -17.68 9.53
C GLU A 339 -17.22 -17.70 8.02
N TYR A 340 -16.99 -16.55 7.39
CA TYR A 340 -17.11 -16.45 5.94
C TYR A 340 -15.86 -17.12 5.38
N GLU A 341 -16.04 -18.25 4.73
CA GLU A 341 -15.01 -18.90 3.93
C GLU A 341 -14.30 -17.84 3.08
N SER A 342 -12.97 -17.78 3.17
CA SER A 342 -12.14 -16.91 2.36
C SER A 342 -11.26 -17.74 1.45
N PRO A 343 -10.99 -17.28 0.22
CA PRO A 343 -10.03 -17.98 -0.65
C PRO A 343 -8.68 -18.08 0.04
N ASP A 344 -8.02 -19.22 -0.08
CA ASP A 344 -6.70 -19.42 0.49
C ASP A 344 -5.69 -18.43 -0.13
N GLY A 345 -4.98 -17.69 0.71
CA GLY A 345 -4.15 -16.62 0.22
C GLY A 345 -3.08 -16.14 1.19
N ILE A 346 -2.11 -15.46 0.61
CA ILE A 346 -1.01 -14.82 1.32
C ILE A 346 -1.01 -13.32 1.00
N SER A 347 -0.82 -12.48 2.00
CA SER A 347 -0.68 -11.04 1.78
C SER A 347 0.66 -10.69 1.13
N GLY A 348 0.70 -9.55 0.39
CA GLY A 348 1.93 -9.06 -0.20
C GLY A 348 3.03 -8.78 0.83
N SER A 349 2.69 -8.43 2.07
CA SER A 349 3.66 -8.20 3.15
C SER A 349 4.27 -9.49 3.68
N GLU A 350 3.47 -10.52 3.86
CA GLU A 350 3.94 -11.86 4.26
C GLU A 350 4.82 -12.46 3.17
N TYR A 351 4.37 -12.44 1.91
CA TYR A 351 5.17 -12.90 0.78
C TYR A 351 6.50 -12.14 0.68
N LEU A 352 6.51 -10.82 0.89
CA LEU A 352 7.75 -10.04 0.92
C LEU A 352 8.69 -10.48 2.04
N SER A 353 8.17 -10.91 3.19
CA SER A 353 8.99 -11.39 4.31
C SER A 353 9.74 -12.67 3.94
N THR A 354 9.10 -13.64 3.27
CA THR A 354 9.77 -14.85 2.78
C THR A 354 10.92 -14.51 1.83
N LEU A 355 10.68 -13.57 0.90
CA LEU A 355 11.70 -13.12 -0.04
C LEU A 355 12.87 -12.39 0.65
N LYS A 356 12.63 -11.67 1.77
CA LYS A 356 13.68 -10.98 2.54
C LYS A 356 14.54 -11.96 3.32
N ASP A 357 13.98 -13.03 3.84
CA ASP A 357 14.71 -14.06 4.58
C ASP A 357 15.65 -14.84 3.65
N GLU A 358 15.22 -15.20 2.46
CA GLU A 358 16.07 -15.79 1.43
C GLU A 358 17.22 -14.82 1.02
N ASP A 359 16.92 -13.54 0.86
CA ASP A 359 17.91 -12.51 0.55
C ASP A 359 18.93 -12.33 1.69
N ILE A 360 18.52 -12.37 2.95
CA ILE A 360 19.41 -12.27 4.11
C ILE A 360 20.37 -13.46 4.11
N SER A 361 19.86 -14.68 3.91
CA SER A 361 20.68 -15.89 3.81
C SER A 361 21.67 -15.84 2.65
N SER A 362 21.26 -15.29 1.51
CA SER A 362 22.10 -15.07 0.33
C SER A 362 23.09 -13.93 0.53
N LYS A 363 22.68 -12.84 1.20
CA LYS A 363 23.54 -11.67 1.50
C LYS A 363 24.60 -11.99 2.55
N GLN A 364 24.35 -12.88 3.50
CA GLN A 364 25.40 -13.37 4.40
C GLN A 364 26.51 -14.12 3.64
N LYS A 365 26.17 -14.83 2.56
CA LYS A 365 27.14 -15.44 1.64
C LYS A 365 27.83 -14.40 0.74
N LYS A 366 27.12 -13.33 0.32
CA LYS A 366 27.64 -12.22 -0.53
C LYS A 366 28.32 -11.10 0.27
N ALA A 367 28.17 -11.02 1.59
CA ALA A 367 28.83 -10.00 2.43
C ALA A 367 30.37 -10.02 2.36
N GLN A 368 30.95 -11.01 1.67
CA GLN A 368 32.36 -11.06 1.31
C GLN A 368 32.69 -10.36 -0.03
N GLU A 369 31.72 -9.87 -0.78
CA GLU A 369 31.97 -9.13 -2.02
C GLU A 369 32.53 -7.73 -1.73
N LYS A 370 33.78 -7.52 -2.11
CA LYS A 370 34.58 -6.31 -1.81
C LYS A 370 34.22 -5.08 -2.65
N ASN A 371 33.27 -5.18 -3.59
CA ASN A 371 32.95 -4.09 -4.51
C ASN A 371 31.44 -3.79 -4.46
N LYS A 372 31.10 -2.59 -3.97
CA LYS A 372 29.70 -2.11 -3.84
C LYS A 372 29.50 -0.83 -4.63
N ILE A 373 28.28 -0.59 -5.08
CA ILE A 373 27.82 0.70 -5.58
C ILE A 373 26.80 1.23 -4.56
N ALA A 374 27.03 2.44 -4.05
CA ALA A 374 26.09 3.10 -3.17
C ALA A 374 25.03 3.83 -3.99
N ILE A 375 23.76 3.60 -3.71
CA ILE A 375 22.63 4.35 -4.28
C ILE A 375 22.14 5.31 -3.21
N ILE A 376 22.17 6.61 -3.50
CA ILE A 376 21.73 7.66 -2.58
C ILE A 376 20.51 8.34 -3.18
N HIS A 377 19.39 8.30 -2.45
CA HIS A 377 18.13 8.88 -2.89
C HIS A 377 18.03 10.35 -2.45
N VAL A 378 17.60 11.22 -3.37
CA VAL A 378 17.25 12.62 -3.16
C VAL A 378 15.77 12.75 -3.58
N GLU A 379 14.87 12.59 -2.63
CA GLU A 379 13.43 12.52 -2.91
C GLU A 379 12.69 13.66 -2.24
N GLY A 380 11.78 14.31 -3.00
CA GLY A 380 11.01 15.46 -2.52
C GLY A 380 11.75 16.80 -2.64
N ALA A 381 11.22 17.85 -2.00
CA ALA A 381 11.80 19.18 -2.03
C ALA A 381 13.14 19.23 -1.29
N ILE A 382 14.18 19.79 -1.92
CA ILE A 382 15.50 19.94 -1.28
C ILE A 382 15.42 21.06 -0.24
N VAL A 383 15.74 20.74 1.01
CA VAL A 383 15.69 21.66 2.15
C VAL A 383 16.97 21.59 2.98
N THR A 384 17.27 22.67 3.70
CA THR A 384 18.39 22.69 4.66
C THR A 384 18.02 21.89 5.89
N GLY A 385 18.96 21.10 6.41
CA GLY A 385 18.79 20.31 7.63
C GLY A 385 18.46 18.84 7.38
N ASN A 386 17.70 18.25 8.30
CA ASN A 386 17.34 16.84 8.25
C ASN A 386 16.13 16.55 7.33
N ILE A 387 16.00 15.28 6.95
CA ILE A 387 14.92 14.79 6.10
C ILE A 387 13.59 14.90 6.85
N GLY A 388 12.57 15.41 6.16
CA GLY A 388 11.17 15.41 6.59
C GLY A 388 10.27 14.73 5.54
N PHE A 389 8.97 14.67 5.83
CA PHE A 389 8.01 14.11 4.87
C PHE A 389 8.09 14.84 3.52
N ASN A 390 8.29 14.08 2.44
CA ASN A 390 8.44 14.59 1.07
C ASN A 390 9.52 15.69 0.90
N THR A 391 10.59 15.62 1.73
CA THR A 391 11.72 16.55 1.65
C THR A 391 13.05 15.83 1.66
N ALA A 392 13.98 16.31 0.86
CA ALA A 392 15.37 15.87 0.78
C ALA A 392 16.24 16.80 1.63
N GLY A 393 16.48 16.43 2.88
CA GLY A 393 17.33 17.21 3.80
C GLY A 393 18.81 17.12 3.46
N SER A 394 19.46 18.29 3.30
CA SER A 394 20.88 18.36 2.91
C SER A 394 21.81 17.60 3.85
N ASP A 395 21.57 17.68 5.18
CA ASP A 395 22.46 17.07 6.17
C ASP A 395 22.49 15.54 6.06
N GLY A 396 21.30 14.91 5.87
CA GLY A 396 21.17 13.48 5.70
C GLY A 396 21.83 12.99 4.40
N ILE A 397 21.62 13.73 3.31
CA ILE A 397 22.23 13.39 2.00
C ILE A 397 23.74 13.50 2.05
N VAL A 398 24.27 14.61 2.59
CA VAL A 398 25.73 14.81 2.75
C VAL A 398 26.34 13.73 3.64
N LYS A 399 25.67 13.38 4.75
CA LYS A 399 26.10 12.28 5.63
C LYS A 399 26.21 10.95 4.88
N ASN A 400 25.19 10.65 4.06
CA ASN A 400 25.18 9.40 3.26
C ASN A 400 26.25 9.42 2.16
N ILE A 401 26.48 10.55 1.49
CA ILE A 401 27.56 10.71 0.50
C ILE A 401 28.92 10.48 1.19
N ASN A 402 29.16 11.11 2.33
CA ASN A 402 30.41 10.96 3.06
C ASN A 402 30.62 9.50 3.54
N LYS A 403 29.58 8.86 4.08
CA LYS A 403 29.63 7.44 4.47
C LYS A 403 29.97 6.54 3.30
N ALA A 404 29.35 6.78 2.12
CA ALA A 404 29.64 6.01 0.93
C ALA A 404 31.05 6.26 0.38
N ARG A 405 31.54 7.50 0.44
CA ARG A 405 32.91 7.87 0.04
C ARG A 405 33.97 7.22 0.93
N ASP A 406 33.71 7.16 2.24
CA ASP A 406 34.68 6.67 3.23
C ASP A 406 34.70 5.14 3.33
N ASP A 407 33.68 4.43 2.79
CA ASP A 407 33.66 2.96 2.70
C ASP A 407 34.55 2.46 1.56
N LYS A 408 35.66 1.80 1.89
CA LYS A 408 36.63 1.24 0.95
C LYS A 408 36.01 0.21 -0.01
N ASN A 409 34.88 -0.39 0.34
CA ASN A 409 34.16 -1.36 -0.49
C ASN A 409 33.27 -0.68 -1.53
N VAL A 410 32.90 0.58 -1.34
CA VAL A 410 32.12 1.35 -2.31
C VAL A 410 33.04 1.81 -3.44
N LYS A 411 32.73 1.41 -4.67
CA LYS A 411 33.50 1.73 -5.89
C LYS A 411 32.85 2.79 -6.78
N GLY A 412 31.59 3.12 -6.48
CA GLY A 412 30.85 4.15 -7.19
C GLY A 412 29.63 4.59 -6.39
N ILE A 413 29.17 5.80 -6.66
CA ILE A 413 27.96 6.38 -6.07
C ILE A 413 27.01 6.73 -7.20
N VAL A 414 25.76 6.28 -7.09
CA VAL A 414 24.64 6.69 -7.94
C VAL A 414 23.75 7.61 -7.12
N LEU A 415 23.63 8.85 -7.55
CA LEU A 415 22.68 9.79 -6.96
C LEU A 415 21.36 9.69 -7.75
N ARG A 416 20.34 9.14 -7.10
CA ARG A 416 19.00 9.03 -7.68
C ARG A 416 18.17 10.21 -7.22
N VAL A 417 17.83 11.11 -8.17
CA VAL A 417 17.14 12.36 -7.88
C VAL A 417 15.69 12.30 -8.38
N ASN A 418 14.75 12.41 -7.45
CA ASN A 418 13.32 12.56 -7.70
C ASN A 418 12.82 13.79 -6.93
N SER A 419 13.18 14.98 -7.43
CA SER A 419 12.98 16.24 -6.73
C SER A 419 12.54 17.35 -7.68
N PRO A 420 11.55 18.19 -7.28
CA PRO A 420 11.18 19.39 -8.04
C PRO A 420 12.21 20.53 -7.91
N GLY A 421 13.26 20.34 -7.10
CA GLY A 421 14.19 21.37 -6.68
C GLY A 421 13.97 21.80 -5.23
N GLY A 422 14.47 22.97 -4.84
CA GLY A 422 14.31 23.48 -3.47
C GLY A 422 15.27 24.59 -3.13
N ASP A 423 15.81 24.58 -1.91
CA ASP A 423 16.72 25.59 -1.38
C ASP A 423 18.09 25.54 -2.08
N VAL A 424 18.54 26.69 -2.56
CA VAL A 424 19.83 26.85 -3.25
C VAL A 424 21.00 26.55 -2.29
N TYR A 425 20.89 26.96 -1.03
CA TYR A 425 21.93 26.70 -0.04
C TYR A 425 22.06 25.19 0.27
N ALA A 426 20.93 24.52 0.48
CA ALA A 426 20.92 23.07 0.66
C ALA A 426 21.46 22.33 -0.56
N SER A 427 21.12 22.75 -1.76
CA SER A 427 21.68 22.17 -3.01
C SER A 427 23.19 22.38 -3.12
N SER A 428 23.68 23.54 -2.68
CA SER A 428 25.11 23.83 -2.64
C SER A 428 25.85 22.96 -1.62
N MET A 429 25.24 22.68 -0.47
CA MET A 429 25.81 21.77 0.52
C MET A 429 25.97 20.34 -0.01
N ILE A 430 25.00 19.86 -0.79
CA ILE A 430 25.02 18.52 -1.37
C ILE A 430 26.11 18.40 -2.46
N THR A 431 26.39 19.48 -3.19
CA THR A 431 27.35 19.51 -4.30
C THR A 431 28.80 19.74 -3.88
N ASN A 432 29.05 20.34 -2.73
CA ASN A 432 30.40 20.64 -2.22
C ASN A 432 30.93 19.52 -1.30
#